data_937e25ceb8f17bace5ec96ac7876b99a
#
_entry.id   937e25ceb8f17bace5ec96ac7876b99a
#
_cell.length_a   1.000
_cell.length_b   1.000
_cell.length_c   1.000
_cell.angle_alpha   90.00
_cell.angle_beta   90.00
_cell.angle_gamma   90.00
#
_symmetry.space_group_name_H-M   'P 1'
#
loop_
_entity.id
_entity.type
_entity.pdbx_description
1 polymer ?
#
loop_
_entity_poly.entity_id
_entity_poly.type
_entity_poly.pdbx_seq_one_letter_code
_entity_poly.pdbx_strand_id
1 'polypeptide(L)'
;MTDLNTTVTVIDAAARAHVPVLLWSDPGMGKSSIVRALAAADGVPVETVIGSQREPVDIAGWPVVTDGAVQTLALPDWAKTLLDANGGYLLLDEISTCSASVQAAMLTVALERVVGRTKLPDATRIVAAANPPDRSAGGVDLTPPMANRFLHIDFEPTTEEWLTGMQSSFATLPASRGIAADDLRRADEVGAVTAFISARPGLLHQYPDTDKAAGRAWPSRRSWEAMEIGRASCMERV
;
A
#
# COMPACT_ATOMS: atom_id res chain seq x y z
N MET A 1 -3.02 15.56 9.01
CA MET A 1 -3.99 14.62 9.58
C MET A 1 -4.99 14.33 8.49
N THR A 2 -5.14 13.07 8.16
CA THR A 2 -6.00 12.64 7.04
C THR A 2 -7.23 11.99 7.64
N ASP A 3 -8.42 12.56 7.37
CA ASP A 3 -9.69 12.02 7.81
C ASP A 3 -10.02 10.68 7.13
N LEU A 4 -11.00 9.98 7.65
CA LEU A 4 -11.40 8.66 7.17
C LEU A 4 -11.85 8.69 5.70
N ASN A 5 -12.61 9.73 5.30
CA ASN A 5 -13.12 9.88 3.96
C ASN A 5 -11.99 10.08 2.93
N THR A 6 -11.06 10.97 3.24
CA THR A 6 -9.86 11.21 2.42
C THR A 6 -9.02 9.95 2.33
N THR A 7 -8.81 9.24 3.46
CA THR A 7 -8.05 7.98 3.48
C THR A 7 -8.67 6.94 2.54
N VAL A 8 -9.99 6.72 2.63
CA VAL A 8 -10.71 5.77 1.77
C VAL A 8 -10.58 6.17 0.29
N THR A 9 -10.76 7.45 -0.03
CA THR A 9 -10.65 7.96 -1.40
C THR A 9 -9.24 7.76 -1.97
N VAL A 10 -8.21 8.06 -1.17
CA VAL A 10 -6.83 7.89 -1.60
C VAL A 10 -6.45 6.42 -1.77
N ILE A 11 -6.92 5.52 -0.88
CA ILE A 11 -6.69 4.08 -1.05
C ILE A 11 -7.33 3.58 -2.35
N ASP A 12 -8.57 3.99 -2.67
CA ASP A 12 -9.24 3.59 -3.90
C ASP A 12 -8.52 4.13 -5.15
N ALA A 13 -8.14 5.40 -5.15
CA ALA A 13 -7.38 6.00 -6.25
C ALA A 13 -6.01 5.32 -6.46
N ALA A 14 -5.26 5.09 -5.38
CA ALA A 14 -3.97 4.42 -5.44
C ALA A 14 -4.09 2.97 -5.92
N ALA A 15 -5.16 2.26 -5.51
CA ALA A 15 -5.43 0.90 -5.96
C ALA A 15 -5.64 0.82 -7.47
N ARG A 16 -6.39 1.76 -8.05
CA ARG A 16 -6.59 1.88 -9.51
C ARG A 16 -5.30 2.17 -10.24
N ALA A 17 -4.41 2.90 -9.60
CA ALA A 17 -3.08 3.25 -10.10
C ALA A 17 -2.03 2.16 -9.92
N HIS A 18 -2.37 1.03 -9.29
CA HIS A 18 -1.43 0.01 -8.85
C HIS A 18 -0.30 0.54 -7.94
N VAL A 19 -0.53 1.67 -7.26
CA VAL A 19 0.40 2.24 -6.28
C VAL A 19 0.10 1.67 -4.90
N PRO A 20 1.05 1.00 -4.23
CA PRO A 20 0.82 0.49 -2.89
C PRO A 20 0.74 1.65 -1.89
N VAL A 21 -0.20 1.56 -0.95
CA VAL A 21 -0.42 2.57 0.10
C VAL A 21 0.20 2.10 1.40
N LEU A 22 0.80 3.02 2.16
CA LEU A 22 1.30 2.78 3.50
C LEU A 22 0.60 3.68 4.51
N LEU A 23 -0.16 3.07 5.41
CA LEU A 23 -0.87 3.74 6.49
C LEU A 23 0.03 3.84 7.73
N TRP A 24 0.33 5.05 8.14
CA TRP A 24 1.00 5.36 9.39
C TRP A 24 -0.01 5.78 10.45
N SER A 25 0.02 5.16 11.62
CA SER A 25 -0.68 5.67 12.81
C SER A 25 -0.17 4.98 14.07
N ASP A 26 -0.59 5.48 15.21
CA ASP A 26 -0.38 4.81 16.48
C ASP A 26 -1.02 3.42 16.50
N PRO A 27 -0.52 2.50 17.34
CA PRO A 27 -1.17 1.22 17.57
C PRO A 27 -2.62 1.39 18.01
N GLY A 28 -3.52 0.53 17.52
CA GLY A 28 -4.93 0.55 17.92
C GLY A 28 -5.83 1.56 17.20
N MET A 29 -5.31 2.36 16.27
CA MET A 29 -6.09 3.37 15.52
C MET A 29 -7.01 2.80 14.43
N GLY A 30 -7.01 1.48 14.20
CA GLY A 30 -7.95 0.84 13.28
C GLY A 30 -7.45 0.69 11.84
N LYS A 31 -6.13 0.77 11.56
CA LYS A 31 -5.55 0.56 10.21
C LYS A 31 -6.05 -0.71 9.54
N SER A 32 -5.96 -1.84 10.23
CA SER A 32 -6.38 -3.13 9.68
C SER A 32 -7.90 -3.23 9.54
N SER A 33 -8.66 -2.54 10.41
CA SER A 33 -10.13 -2.52 10.36
C SER A 33 -10.65 -1.78 9.14
N ILE A 34 -10.04 -0.64 8.75
CA ILE A 34 -10.46 0.10 7.56
C ILE A 34 -10.25 -0.72 6.28
N VAL A 35 -9.14 -1.45 6.18
CA VAL A 35 -8.88 -2.29 5.00
C VAL A 35 -9.88 -3.43 4.89
N ARG A 36 -10.24 -4.06 6.03
CA ARG A 36 -11.29 -5.09 6.07
C ARG A 36 -12.67 -4.53 5.71
N ALA A 37 -12.99 -3.33 6.20
CA ALA A 37 -14.24 -2.67 5.86
C ALA A 37 -14.33 -2.33 4.37
N LEU A 38 -13.22 -1.89 3.75
CA LEU A 38 -13.13 -1.67 2.31
C LEU A 38 -13.34 -2.95 1.52
N ALA A 39 -12.69 -4.04 1.90
CA ALA A 39 -12.85 -5.33 1.26
C ALA A 39 -14.29 -5.86 1.35
N ALA A 40 -14.92 -5.73 2.53
CA ALA A 40 -16.31 -6.10 2.75
C ALA A 40 -17.27 -5.28 1.90
N ALA A 41 -17.05 -3.96 1.80
CA ALA A 41 -17.87 -3.08 0.97
C ALA A 41 -17.73 -3.37 -0.54
N ASP A 42 -16.55 -3.84 -0.96
CA ASP A 42 -16.30 -4.24 -2.36
C ASP A 42 -16.72 -5.68 -2.65
N GLY A 43 -17.09 -6.47 -1.63
CA GLY A 43 -17.46 -7.87 -1.79
C GLY A 43 -16.30 -8.76 -2.23
N VAL A 44 -15.06 -8.40 -1.86
CA VAL A 44 -13.84 -9.14 -2.23
C VAL A 44 -13.10 -9.63 -0.99
N PRO A 45 -12.25 -10.68 -1.10
CA PRO A 45 -11.49 -11.16 0.04
C PRO A 45 -10.44 -10.14 0.50
N VAL A 46 -10.08 -10.24 1.78
CA VAL A 46 -8.93 -9.56 2.37
C VAL A 46 -8.00 -10.58 3.02
N GLU A 47 -6.75 -10.54 2.59
CA GLU A 47 -5.69 -11.35 3.17
C GLU A 47 -4.72 -10.47 3.95
N THR A 48 -4.29 -10.96 5.12
CA THR A 48 -3.39 -10.21 5.99
C THR A 48 -2.09 -10.97 6.20
N VAL A 49 -0.98 -10.32 5.88
CA VAL A 49 0.38 -10.81 6.13
C VAL A 49 1.01 -9.93 7.20
N ILE A 50 1.19 -10.49 8.41
CA ILE A 50 1.79 -9.77 9.55
C ILE A 50 3.29 -9.98 9.49
N GLY A 51 4.06 -8.92 9.19
CA GLY A 51 5.49 -8.99 8.94
C GLY A 51 6.31 -9.51 10.11
N SER A 52 5.96 -9.11 11.33
CA SER A 52 6.64 -9.53 12.55
C SER A 52 6.55 -11.04 12.84
N GLN A 53 5.60 -11.75 12.21
CA GLN A 53 5.33 -13.17 12.42
C GLN A 53 5.75 -14.05 11.23
N ARG A 54 6.50 -13.50 10.27
CA ARG A 54 6.84 -14.19 9.02
C ARG A 54 8.33 -14.25 8.77
N GLU A 55 8.72 -15.32 8.09
CA GLU A 55 10.02 -15.44 7.45
C GLU A 55 9.89 -15.06 5.95
N PRO A 56 10.99 -14.70 5.26
CA PRO A 56 10.95 -14.34 3.85
C PRO A 56 10.30 -15.41 2.95
N VAL A 57 10.45 -16.69 3.27
CA VAL A 57 9.87 -17.80 2.52
C VAL A 57 8.35 -17.89 2.66
N ASP A 58 7.78 -17.42 3.78
CA ASP A 58 6.32 -17.35 3.98
C ASP A 58 5.66 -16.31 3.05
N ILE A 59 6.48 -15.40 2.54
CA ILE A 59 6.03 -14.35 1.62
C ILE A 59 6.36 -14.73 0.18
N ALA A 60 7.61 -15.17 -0.06
CA ALA A 60 8.08 -15.50 -1.40
C ALA A 60 7.62 -16.87 -1.91
N GLY A 61 7.16 -17.75 -1.03
CA GLY A 61 6.78 -19.13 -1.33
C GLY A 61 7.89 -20.14 -1.01
N TRP A 62 7.47 -21.37 -0.76
CA TRP A 62 8.34 -22.46 -0.34
C TRP A 62 8.88 -23.25 -1.54
N PRO A 63 10.20 -23.52 -1.62
CA PRO A 63 10.74 -24.33 -2.69
C PRO A 63 10.26 -25.78 -2.57
N VAL A 64 9.67 -26.32 -3.64
CA VAL A 64 9.28 -27.72 -3.75
C VAL A 64 10.33 -28.44 -4.59
N VAL A 65 10.95 -29.46 -3.98
CA VAL A 65 11.98 -30.28 -4.62
C VAL A 65 11.33 -31.56 -5.11
N THR A 66 11.45 -31.85 -6.42
CA THR A 66 11.07 -33.11 -7.04
C THR A 66 12.27 -33.66 -7.82
N ASP A 67 12.55 -34.93 -7.69
CA ASP A 67 13.69 -35.60 -8.35
C ASP A 67 15.06 -34.91 -8.10
N GLY A 68 15.26 -34.37 -6.88
CA GLY A 68 16.49 -33.71 -6.49
C GLY A 68 16.71 -32.28 -7.03
N ALA A 69 15.72 -31.74 -7.73
CA ALA A 69 15.76 -30.37 -8.25
C ALA A 69 14.57 -29.54 -7.75
N VAL A 70 14.76 -28.23 -7.59
CA VAL A 70 13.67 -27.31 -7.29
C VAL A 70 12.84 -27.13 -8.56
N GLN A 71 11.63 -27.66 -8.54
CA GLN A 71 10.71 -27.61 -9.70
C GLN A 71 9.81 -26.38 -9.67
N THR A 72 9.34 -25.99 -8.49
CA THR A 72 8.39 -24.88 -8.32
C THR A 72 8.51 -24.25 -6.92
N LEU A 73 7.83 -23.14 -6.73
CA LEU A 73 7.60 -22.55 -5.40
C LEU A 73 6.13 -22.77 -5.02
N ALA A 74 5.90 -23.44 -3.89
CA ALA A 74 4.56 -23.56 -3.33
C ALA A 74 4.10 -22.18 -2.85
N LEU A 75 2.95 -21.74 -3.37
CA LEU A 75 2.39 -20.45 -3.00
C LEU A 75 1.82 -20.49 -1.58
N PRO A 76 1.97 -19.42 -0.80
CA PRO A 76 1.28 -19.23 0.46
C PRO A 76 -0.24 -19.20 0.25
N ASP A 77 -1.01 -19.59 1.27
CA ASP A 77 -2.48 -19.68 1.16
C ASP A 77 -3.12 -18.31 0.89
N TRP A 78 -2.58 -17.24 1.50
CA TRP A 78 -3.05 -15.88 1.22
C TRP A 78 -2.92 -15.51 -0.28
N ALA A 79 -1.87 -15.95 -0.95
CA ALA A 79 -1.70 -15.69 -2.38
C ALA A 79 -2.67 -16.52 -3.22
N LYS A 80 -2.94 -17.78 -2.83
CA LYS A 80 -3.94 -18.62 -3.50
C LYS A 80 -5.33 -18.02 -3.39
N THR A 81 -5.74 -17.55 -2.19
CA THR A 81 -7.05 -16.90 -1.99
C THR A 81 -7.24 -15.74 -2.96
N LEU A 82 -6.22 -14.87 -3.10
CA LEU A 82 -6.29 -13.72 -4.02
C LEU A 82 -6.30 -14.15 -5.50
N LEU A 83 -5.59 -15.20 -5.85
CA LEU A 83 -5.60 -15.76 -7.21
C LEU A 83 -6.96 -16.36 -7.55
N ASP A 84 -7.52 -17.18 -6.68
CA ASP A 84 -8.81 -17.86 -6.88
C ASP A 84 -9.96 -16.85 -6.99
N ALA A 85 -9.89 -15.76 -6.21
CA ALA A 85 -10.87 -14.66 -6.26
C ALA A 85 -10.61 -13.65 -7.40
N ASN A 86 -9.55 -13.83 -8.18
CA ASN A 86 -9.11 -12.88 -9.21
C ASN A 86 -8.91 -11.45 -8.68
N GLY A 87 -8.43 -11.31 -7.44
CA GLY A 87 -8.16 -10.03 -6.78
C GLY A 87 -8.62 -10.00 -5.33
N GLY A 88 -8.60 -8.82 -4.75
CA GLY A 88 -8.96 -8.58 -3.34
C GLY A 88 -7.99 -7.59 -2.69
N TYR A 89 -8.03 -7.51 -1.37
CA TYR A 89 -7.10 -6.69 -0.60
C TYR A 89 -5.99 -7.55 -0.01
N LEU A 90 -4.74 -7.10 -0.17
CA LEU A 90 -3.59 -7.62 0.54
C LEU A 90 -3.14 -6.56 1.55
N LEU A 91 -3.30 -6.87 2.83
CA LEU A 91 -2.80 -6.05 3.93
C LEU A 91 -1.44 -6.59 4.39
N LEU A 92 -0.39 -5.79 4.21
CA LEU A 92 0.95 -6.03 4.75
C LEU A 92 1.05 -5.30 6.09
N ASP A 93 0.73 -5.98 7.17
CA ASP A 93 0.66 -5.37 8.51
C ASP A 93 2.02 -5.46 9.24
N GLU A 94 2.26 -4.51 10.15
CA GLU A 94 3.47 -4.44 10.98
C GLU A 94 4.78 -4.39 10.17
N ILE A 95 4.77 -3.72 9.03
CA ILE A 95 5.93 -3.69 8.11
C ILE A 95 7.17 -3.00 8.73
N SER A 96 6.98 -2.13 9.73
CA SER A 96 8.05 -1.44 10.45
C SER A 96 8.65 -2.25 11.60
N THR A 97 8.09 -3.42 11.94
CA THR A 97 8.57 -4.25 13.06
C THR A 97 9.18 -5.57 12.61
N CYS A 98 9.23 -5.83 11.32
CA CYS A 98 9.83 -7.04 10.78
C CYS A 98 11.30 -6.84 10.36
N SER A 99 12.02 -7.96 10.18
CA SER A 99 13.41 -7.93 9.74
C SER A 99 13.57 -7.32 8.35
N ALA A 100 14.75 -6.79 8.04
CA ALA A 100 15.05 -6.21 6.72
C ALA A 100 14.84 -7.21 5.56
N SER A 101 15.07 -8.50 5.79
CA SER A 101 14.83 -9.55 4.80
C SER A 101 13.35 -9.78 4.53
N VAL A 102 12.51 -9.71 5.55
CA VAL A 102 11.05 -9.76 5.43
C VAL A 102 10.53 -8.50 4.75
N GLN A 103 11.04 -7.31 5.13
CA GLN A 103 10.72 -6.06 4.44
C GLN A 103 11.04 -6.16 2.93
N ALA A 104 12.20 -6.70 2.56
CA ALA A 104 12.58 -6.87 1.16
C ALA A 104 11.63 -7.82 0.40
N ALA A 105 11.20 -8.92 1.03
CA ALA A 105 10.23 -9.84 0.45
C ALA A 105 8.85 -9.17 0.27
N MET A 106 8.36 -8.44 1.28
CA MET A 106 7.12 -7.66 1.19
C MET A 106 7.19 -6.59 0.11
N LEU A 107 8.35 -5.93 -0.01
CA LEU A 107 8.57 -4.91 -1.04
C LEU A 107 8.45 -5.51 -2.46
N THR A 108 9.01 -6.69 -2.68
CA THR A 108 8.89 -7.39 -3.97
C THR A 108 7.42 -7.66 -4.30
N VAL A 109 6.66 -8.17 -3.35
CA VAL A 109 5.21 -8.38 -3.54
C VAL A 109 4.47 -7.07 -3.79
N ALA A 110 4.78 -6.03 -3.03
CA ALA A 110 4.11 -4.74 -3.16
C ALA A 110 4.34 -4.07 -4.53
N LEU A 111 5.55 -4.21 -5.09
CA LEU A 111 5.94 -3.53 -6.32
C LEU A 111 5.74 -4.36 -7.57
N GLU A 112 6.31 -5.55 -7.54
CA GLU A 112 6.31 -6.44 -8.71
C GLU A 112 4.99 -7.20 -8.82
N ARG A 113 4.20 -7.21 -7.72
CA ARG A 113 2.94 -7.96 -7.62
C ARG A 113 3.15 -9.44 -7.92
N VAL A 114 4.31 -9.98 -7.51
CA VAL A 114 4.74 -11.35 -7.77
C VAL A 114 5.04 -12.04 -6.45
N VAL A 115 4.54 -13.28 -6.33
CA VAL A 115 4.83 -14.21 -5.24
C VAL A 115 5.54 -15.42 -5.83
N GLY A 116 6.80 -15.58 -5.52
CA GLY A 116 7.65 -16.57 -6.17
C GLY A 116 7.79 -16.28 -7.67
N ARG A 117 7.09 -17.03 -8.50
CA ARG A 117 7.04 -16.86 -9.97
C ARG A 117 5.65 -16.49 -10.46
N THR A 118 4.69 -16.36 -9.57
CA THR A 118 3.29 -16.16 -9.90
C THR A 118 2.92 -14.70 -9.72
N LYS A 119 2.38 -14.06 -10.76
CA LYS A 119 1.86 -12.70 -10.70
C LYS A 119 0.49 -12.70 -10.01
N LEU A 120 0.30 -11.81 -9.04
CA LEU A 120 -1.01 -11.55 -8.44
C LEU A 120 -1.95 -10.90 -9.47
N PRO A 121 -3.26 -11.11 -9.35
CA PRO A 121 -4.24 -10.46 -10.22
C PRO A 121 -4.12 -8.94 -10.20
N ASP A 122 -4.37 -8.29 -11.32
CA ASP A 122 -4.31 -6.82 -11.43
C ASP A 122 -5.35 -6.13 -10.53
N ALA A 123 -6.45 -6.80 -10.19
CA ALA A 123 -7.45 -6.33 -9.25
C ALA A 123 -7.03 -6.45 -7.77
N THR A 124 -5.83 -6.97 -7.47
CA THR A 124 -5.33 -7.02 -6.08
C THR A 124 -4.92 -5.61 -5.64
N ARG A 125 -5.45 -5.14 -4.51
CA ARG A 125 -5.16 -3.85 -3.90
C ARG A 125 -4.22 -4.04 -2.72
N ILE A 126 -3.07 -3.41 -2.75
CA ILE A 126 -2.02 -3.62 -1.74
C ILE A 126 -1.97 -2.41 -0.81
N VAL A 127 -2.22 -2.67 0.46
CA VAL A 127 -2.14 -1.69 1.55
C VAL A 127 -1.17 -2.21 2.59
N ALA A 128 -0.22 -1.40 2.99
CA ALA A 128 0.68 -1.70 4.09
C ALA A 128 0.29 -0.87 5.32
N ALA A 129 0.61 -1.37 6.51
CA ALA A 129 0.40 -0.68 7.77
C ALA A 129 1.67 -0.68 8.60
N ALA A 130 1.99 0.48 9.16
CA ALA A 130 3.15 0.69 10.02
C ALA A 130 2.78 1.54 11.24
N ASN A 131 3.51 1.33 12.33
CA ASN A 131 3.52 2.23 13.46
C ASN A 131 4.81 3.05 13.43
N PRO A 132 4.80 4.31 13.89
CA PRO A 132 6.02 5.09 14.07
C PRO A 132 7.04 4.33 14.92
N PRO A 133 8.33 4.30 14.55
CA PRO A 133 9.34 3.50 15.26
C PRO A 133 9.46 3.86 16.74
N ASP A 134 9.23 5.13 17.09
CA ASP A 134 9.25 5.63 18.47
C ASP A 134 8.02 5.19 19.29
N ARG A 135 7.01 4.58 18.66
CA ARG A 135 5.77 4.10 19.29
C ARG A 135 5.50 2.60 19.08
N SER A 136 6.50 1.88 18.63
CA SER A 136 6.40 0.43 18.44
C SER A 136 7.59 -0.28 19.10
N ALA A 137 7.31 -1.35 19.85
CA ALA A 137 8.36 -2.18 20.43
C ALA A 137 9.14 -2.89 19.31
N GLY A 138 10.43 -2.62 19.22
CA GLY A 138 11.28 -3.17 18.15
C GLY A 138 11.05 -2.56 16.77
N GLY A 139 10.36 -1.41 16.70
CA GLY A 139 10.18 -0.69 15.44
C GLY A 139 11.50 -0.20 14.87
N VAL A 140 11.68 -0.39 13.57
CA VAL A 140 12.80 0.13 12.81
C VAL A 140 12.28 1.05 11.70
N ASP A 141 13.09 2.01 11.31
CA ASP A 141 12.78 2.83 10.16
C ASP A 141 12.72 1.96 8.90
N LEU A 142 11.80 2.29 7.99
CA LEU A 142 11.76 1.62 6.70
C LEU A 142 13.04 1.91 5.94
N THR A 143 13.51 0.92 5.19
CA THR A 143 14.62 1.16 4.27
C THR A 143 14.23 2.23 3.25
N PRO A 144 15.14 3.15 2.86
CA PRO A 144 14.82 4.22 1.91
C PRO A 144 14.23 3.73 0.58
N PRO A 145 14.69 2.58 0.01
CA PRO A 145 14.06 2.01 -1.18
C PRO A 145 12.61 1.62 -0.96
N MET A 146 12.25 1.16 0.23
CA MET A 146 10.88 0.80 0.58
C MET A 146 10.03 2.05 0.77
N ALA A 147 10.49 2.99 1.58
CA ALA A 147 9.78 4.22 1.86
C ALA A 147 9.41 4.99 0.57
N ASN A 148 10.32 5.09 -0.40
CA ASN A 148 10.10 5.82 -1.66
C ASN A 148 9.19 5.10 -2.68
N ARG A 149 8.58 3.99 -2.30
CA ARG A 149 7.77 3.18 -3.21
C ARG A 149 6.32 3.06 -2.80
N PHE A 150 5.98 3.55 -1.62
CA PHE A 150 4.62 3.61 -1.11
C PHE A 150 4.08 5.04 -1.16
N LEU A 151 2.78 5.15 -1.34
CA LEU A 151 2.05 6.37 -1.02
C LEU A 151 1.80 6.40 0.49
N HIS A 152 2.42 7.32 1.19
CA HIS A 152 2.31 7.43 2.65
C HIS A 152 1.09 8.25 3.06
N ILE A 153 0.31 7.72 3.99
CA ILE A 153 -0.84 8.38 4.59
C ILE A 153 -0.68 8.33 6.11
N ASP A 154 -0.73 9.49 6.76
CA ASP A 154 -0.87 9.55 8.21
C ASP A 154 -2.35 9.40 8.56
N PHE A 155 -2.73 8.21 9.05
CA PHE A 155 -4.10 7.81 9.33
C PHE A 155 -4.44 8.11 10.79
N GLU A 156 -5.22 9.16 11.00
CA GLU A 156 -5.64 9.62 12.32
C GLU A 156 -7.14 9.96 12.29
N PRO A 157 -8.02 8.94 12.42
CA PRO A 157 -9.45 9.17 12.46
C PRO A 157 -9.84 10.03 13.66
N THR A 158 -10.78 10.92 13.45
CA THR A 158 -11.32 11.79 14.50
C THR A 158 -12.15 11.00 15.50
N THR A 159 -12.35 11.55 16.69
CA THR A 159 -13.26 10.94 17.70
C THR A 159 -14.68 10.78 17.15
N GLU A 160 -15.16 11.72 16.36
CA GLU A 160 -16.50 11.67 15.76
C GLU A 160 -16.63 10.53 14.76
N GLU A 161 -15.63 10.36 13.89
CA GLU A 161 -15.56 9.26 12.93
C GLU A 161 -15.51 7.89 13.65
N TRP A 162 -14.73 7.82 14.73
CA TRP A 162 -14.66 6.61 15.55
C TRP A 162 -16.00 6.28 16.21
N LEU A 163 -16.69 7.28 16.82
CA LEU A 163 -18.00 7.12 17.43
C LEU A 163 -19.05 6.68 16.39
N THR A 164 -19.04 7.28 15.22
CA THR A 164 -19.91 6.90 14.11
C THR A 164 -19.64 5.46 13.65
N GLY A 165 -18.36 5.11 13.52
CA GLY A 165 -17.94 3.75 13.20
C GLY A 165 -18.41 2.72 14.24
N MET A 166 -18.28 3.03 15.53
CA MET A 166 -18.77 2.17 16.62
C MET A 166 -20.28 1.95 16.54
N GLN A 167 -21.07 2.99 16.26
CA GLN A 167 -22.53 2.88 16.13
C GLN A 167 -22.96 2.00 14.95
N SER A 168 -22.19 2.01 13.86
CA SER A 168 -22.43 1.21 12.66
C SER A 168 -21.67 -0.13 12.66
N SER A 169 -20.99 -0.48 13.75
CA SER A 169 -20.05 -1.61 13.81
C SER A 169 -18.99 -1.55 12.69
N PHE A 170 -18.59 -0.34 12.27
CA PHE A 170 -17.70 -0.08 11.15
C PHE A 170 -18.15 -0.71 9.81
N ALA A 171 -19.44 -1.02 9.70
CA ALA A 171 -20.01 -1.65 8.49
C ALA A 171 -20.24 -0.63 7.36
N THR A 172 -20.38 0.65 7.68
CA THR A 172 -20.58 1.71 6.70
C THR A 172 -19.31 2.52 6.53
N LEU A 173 -18.80 2.53 5.30
CA LEU A 173 -17.72 3.44 4.90
C LEU A 173 -18.32 4.78 4.43
N PRO A 174 -17.53 5.87 4.47
CA PRO A 174 -17.96 7.14 3.90
C PRO A 174 -18.46 6.96 2.46
N ALA A 175 -19.53 7.69 2.09
CA ALA A 175 -20.19 7.54 0.80
C ALA A 175 -19.33 7.97 -0.41
N SER A 176 -18.32 8.80 -0.19
CA SER A 176 -17.44 9.30 -1.23
C SER A 176 -16.36 8.28 -1.56
N ARG A 177 -16.70 7.36 -2.44
CA ARG A 177 -15.74 6.42 -3.02
C ARG A 177 -15.60 6.73 -4.51
N GLY A 178 -14.40 7.06 -4.89
CA GLY A 178 -14.03 7.34 -6.28
C GLY A 178 -13.90 8.84 -6.56
N ILE A 179 -12.82 9.18 -7.23
CA ILE A 179 -12.65 10.46 -7.91
C ILE A 179 -13.41 10.33 -9.22
N ALA A 180 -14.33 11.25 -9.52
CA ALA A 180 -15.05 11.22 -10.78
C ALA A 180 -14.05 11.29 -11.95
N ALA A 181 -14.26 10.45 -12.97
CA ALA A 181 -13.36 10.38 -14.12
C ALA A 181 -13.19 11.73 -14.85
N ASP A 182 -14.20 12.60 -14.75
CA ASP A 182 -14.18 13.94 -15.34
C ASP A 182 -13.23 14.92 -14.63
N ASP A 183 -12.83 14.64 -13.38
CA ASP A 183 -11.90 15.50 -12.63
C ASP A 183 -10.43 15.25 -13.02
N LEU A 184 -10.16 14.27 -13.89
CA LEU A 184 -8.81 13.81 -14.25
C LEU A 184 -8.47 14.13 -15.71
N ARG A 185 -8.16 15.39 -15.99
CA ARG A 185 -7.65 15.81 -17.32
C ARG A 185 -6.15 15.59 -17.42
N ARG A 186 -5.76 14.42 -17.94
CA ARG A 186 -4.36 13.94 -18.03
C ARG A 186 -3.38 14.96 -18.65
N ALA A 187 -3.77 15.67 -19.72
CA ALA A 187 -2.88 16.61 -20.39
C ALA A 187 -2.57 17.85 -19.52
N ASP A 188 -3.57 18.33 -18.77
CA ASP A 188 -3.39 19.50 -17.91
C ASP A 188 -2.51 19.21 -16.70
N GLU A 189 -2.46 17.94 -16.28
CA GLU A 189 -1.78 17.49 -15.06
C GLU A 189 -0.32 17.18 -15.28
N VAL A 190 0.03 16.51 -16.38
CA VAL A 190 1.45 16.35 -16.82
C VAL A 190 2.05 17.74 -16.99
N GLY A 191 1.30 18.65 -17.61
CA GLY A 191 1.68 20.06 -17.76
C GLY A 191 1.90 20.73 -16.39
N ALA A 192 1.01 20.52 -15.44
CA ALA A 192 1.13 21.10 -14.10
C ALA A 192 2.35 20.58 -13.32
N VAL A 193 2.58 19.26 -13.31
CA VAL A 193 3.76 18.64 -12.68
C VAL A 193 5.03 19.13 -13.35
N THR A 194 5.06 19.13 -14.68
CA THR A 194 6.24 19.57 -15.45
C THR A 194 6.53 21.05 -15.20
N ALA A 195 5.52 21.90 -15.20
CA ALA A 195 5.66 23.33 -14.91
C ALA A 195 6.13 23.57 -13.46
N PHE A 196 5.56 22.83 -12.49
CA PHE A 196 5.97 22.92 -11.11
C PHE A 196 7.43 22.55 -10.91
N ILE A 197 7.87 21.41 -11.46
CA ILE A 197 9.25 20.96 -11.36
C ILE A 197 10.20 21.88 -12.13
N SER A 198 9.77 22.41 -13.28
CA SER A 198 10.57 23.40 -14.02
C SER A 198 10.79 24.68 -13.21
N ALA A 199 9.78 25.13 -12.48
CA ALA A 199 9.86 26.28 -11.59
C ALA A 199 10.67 26.00 -10.30
N ARG A 200 10.71 24.73 -9.87
CA ARG A 200 11.36 24.28 -8.62
C ARG A 200 12.17 23.00 -8.83
N PRO A 201 13.24 23.03 -9.63
CA PRO A 201 14.00 21.82 -10.00
C PRO A 201 14.64 21.10 -8.81
N GLY A 202 14.92 21.81 -7.70
CA GLY A 202 15.41 21.21 -6.46
C GLY A 202 14.43 20.21 -5.83
N LEU A 203 13.12 20.28 -6.15
CA LEU A 203 12.13 19.35 -5.65
C LEU A 203 12.00 18.07 -6.50
N LEU A 204 12.71 17.97 -7.62
CA LEU A 204 12.69 16.76 -8.43
C LEU A 204 13.27 15.54 -7.70
N HIS A 205 14.28 15.77 -6.89
CA HIS A 205 14.92 14.73 -6.09
C HIS A 205 15.57 15.33 -4.86
N GLN A 206 15.01 15.01 -3.69
CA GLN A 206 15.56 15.46 -2.39
C GLN A 206 15.71 14.24 -1.49
N TYR A 207 16.90 13.63 -1.52
CA TYR A 207 17.20 12.56 -0.57
C TYR A 207 17.34 13.16 0.83
N PRO A 208 16.64 12.60 1.84
CA PRO A 208 16.68 13.13 3.20
C PRO A 208 18.06 13.02 3.85
N ASP A 209 18.39 13.99 4.71
CA ASP A 209 19.68 14.06 5.41
C ASP A 209 19.78 13.11 6.61
N THR A 210 18.67 12.52 7.05
CA THR A 210 18.62 11.60 8.20
C THR A 210 17.92 10.32 7.85
N ASP A 211 18.35 9.20 8.46
CA ASP A 211 17.74 7.88 8.26
C ASP A 211 16.24 7.89 8.62
N LYS A 212 15.86 8.58 9.70
CA LYS A 212 14.46 8.74 10.11
C LYS A 212 13.62 9.39 9.00
N ALA A 213 14.12 10.45 8.38
CA ALA A 213 13.43 11.13 7.28
C ALA A 213 13.43 10.26 6.01
N ALA A 214 14.49 9.50 5.76
CA ALA A 214 14.59 8.59 4.61
C ALA A 214 13.64 7.38 4.73
N GLY A 215 13.20 7.02 5.94
CA GLY A 215 12.16 6.03 6.20
C GLY A 215 10.71 6.52 5.94
N ARG A 216 10.54 7.78 5.53
CA ARG A 216 9.23 8.40 5.21
C ARG A 216 9.17 8.80 3.73
N ALA A 217 8.06 9.41 3.32
CA ALA A 217 7.91 9.92 1.95
C ALA A 217 8.87 11.09 1.67
N TRP A 218 9.51 11.05 0.51
CA TRP A 218 10.37 12.13 0.04
C TRP A 218 10.32 12.26 -1.50
N PRO A 219 10.54 13.48 -2.04
CA PRO A 219 10.45 13.73 -3.47
C PRO A 219 11.53 12.99 -4.25
N SER A 220 11.14 12.21 -5.25
CA SER A 220 12.03 11.54 -6.19
C SER A 220 11.42 11.51 -7.59
N ARG A 221 12.24 11.27 -8.62
CA ARG A 221 11.70 11.08 -9.97
C ARG A 221 10.61 10.03 -10.01
N ARG A 222 10.80 8.92 -9.29
CA ARG A 222 9.81 7.83 -9.19
C ARG A 222 8.51 8.29 -8.54
N SER A 223 8.55 9.05 -7.43
CA SER A 223 7.34 9.50 -6.76
C SER A 223 6.54 10.48 -7.62
N TRP A 224 7.21 11.31 -8.42
CA TRP A 224 6.56 12.19 -9.39
C TRP A 224 5.94 11.41 -10.56
N GLU A 225 6.67 10.39 -11.08
CA GLU A 225 6.17 9.50 -12.12
C GLU A 225 4.98 8.65 -11.63
N ALA A 226 5.04 8.11 -10.42
CA ALA A 226 3.93 7.35 -9.82
C ALA A 226 2.67 8.22 -9.65
N MET A 227 2.81 9.50 -9.36
CA MET A 227 1.71 10.44 -9.30
C MET A 227 1.04 10.61 -10.67
N GLU A 228 1.80 10.61 -11.76
CA GLU A 228 1.31 10.68 -13.14
C GLU A 228 0.64 9.35 -13.58
N ILE A 229 1.31 8.21 -13.35
CA ILE A 229 0.80 6.87 -13.71
C ILE A 229 -0.51 6.57 -12.96
N GLY A 230 -0.63 7.00 -11.72
CA GLY A 230 -1.81 6.83 -10.89
C GLY A 230 -3.08 7.38 -11.52
N ARG A 231 -2.94 8.41 -12.32
CA ARG A 231 -4.01 9.06 -13.03
C ARG A 231 -4.30 8.43 -14.40
N ALA A 232 -3.27 7.90 -15.07
CA ALA A 232 -3.41 7.25 -16.38
C ALA A 232 -4.27 5.98 -16.34
N SER A 233 -4.10 5.15 -15.32
CA SER A 233 -4.83 3.88 -15.19
C SER A 233 -6.31 4.03 -14.84
N CYS A 234 -6.74 5.21 -14.38
CA CYS A 234 -8.15 5.52 -14.19
C CYS A 234 -8.92 5.72 -15.52
N MET A 235 -8.23 6.05 -16.63
CA MET A 235 -8.85 6.36 -17.92
C MET A 235 -8.98 5.16 -18.89
N GLU A 236 -8.19 4.10 -18.73
CA GLU A 236 -8.19 2.97 -19.68
C GLU A 236 -9.34 1.95 -19.46
N ARG A 237 -10.24 2.18 -18.49
CA ARG A 237 -11.36 1.27 -18.17
C ARG A 237 -12.73 1.92 -18.28
N VAL A 238 -12.92 2.81 -19.25
CA VAL A 238 -14.26 3.28 -19.66
C VAL A 238 -14.63 2.67 -20.99
#